data_4e3de206dc0611fa54200ca580e4815d
#
_entry.id   4e3de206dc0611fa54200ca580e4815d
#
_cell.length_a   1.000
_cell.length_b   1.000
_cell.length_c   1.000
_cell.angle_alpha   90.00
_cell.angle_beta   90.00
_cell.angle_gamma   90.00
#
_symmetry.space_group_name_H-M   'P 1'
#
loop_
_entity.id
_entity.type
_entity.pdbx_description
1 polymer ?
#
loop_
_entity_poly.entity_id
_entity_poly.type
_entity_poly.pdbx_seq_one_letter_code
_entity_poly.pdbx_strand_id
1 'polypeptide(L)'
;MLNRLFDYEVLSTGQWSLTVGSIAAVATIMLLVFLAWKTTKAVWRIRFYEKYKVEKPKARKFESYLRHLIIAIAVVAVVRALNLDPAFYETESIVLRFSLFLIAYIILVIAKIIDWVLANILAHTYELGHGSSMNYAGGLSNGKEEALRTATSTVRYILVVMGALLLLRNINLDFSLYTYESSGQTVDFRISKFLVVALILLAARFISWLISNIALYGVYRRRDIDEGSQFAINQLMKYVIYLVAIFFSLNSLGLNMTLLLGGAAALLVGVGLGLQQTFNDFFSGLVLLFERSVSVGDILSVNGVQGTVKKIGLRASIIETLSNRNIIIPNSKLVNDAVLNWNHFDDIVRFEVHVGVAYGSDTQLVKKLLLQAVEQQLDIVKYPKPFVRFNDFADSSLNFTIYYFSDLLINVENLQSEVRFAIDALFREHGISIPFPQRDVWMRGGS
;
A
#
# COMPACT_ATOMS: atom_id res chain seq x y z
N MET A 1 -36.71 -52.44 -12.24
CA MET A 1 -36.42 -53.13 -13.49
C MET A 1 -35.19 -52.55 -14.21
N LEU A 2 -35.05 -51.24 -14.31
CA LEU A 2 -33.89 -50.59 -14.92
C LEU A 2 -32.56 -50.92 -14.21
N ASN A 3 -32.46 -50.91 -12.88
CA ASN A 3 -31.23 -51.22 -12.16
C ASN A 3 -30.72 -52.66 -12.42
N ARG A 4 -31.60 -53.63 -12.63
CA ARG A 4 -31.20 -55.02 -12.97
C ARG A 4 -30.65 -55.16 -14.39
N LEU A 5 -30.99 -54.27 -15.31
CA LEU A 5 -30.45 -54.26 -16.66
C LEU A 5 -29.02 -53.69 -16.70
N PHE A 6 -28.70 -52.73 -15.84
CA PHE A 6 -27.35 -52.14 -15.75
C PHE A 6 -26.33 -53.08 -15.10
N ASP A 7 -26.78 -53.98 -14.22
CA ASP A 7 -25.94 -54.97 -13.53
C ASP A 7 -25.78 -56.29 -14.31
N TYR A 8 -26.39 -56.38 -15.52
CA TYR A 8 -26.27 -57.57 -16.35
C TYR A 8 -24.85 -57.74 -16.87
N GLU A 9 -24.20 -58.85 -16.48
CA GLU A 9 -22.85 -59.19 -16.89
C GLU A 9 -22.87 -59.71 -18.32
N VAL A 10 -22.14 -59.01 -19.21
CA VAL A 10 -22.02 -59.39 -20.65
C VAL A 10 -20.83 -60.34 -20.83
N LEU A 11 -19.76 -60.16 -20.06
CA LEU A 11 -18.57 -61.00 -20.07
C LEU A 11 -17.91 -60.98 -18.69
N SER A 12 -17.60 -62.14 -18.13
CA SER A 12 -16.80 -62.20 -16.90
C SER A 12 -15.65 -63.21 -17.11
N THR A 13 -14.43 -62.76 -16.81
CA THR A 13 -13.23 -63.60 -16.78
C THR A 13 -12.52 -63.33 -15.47
N GLY A 14 -12.74 -64.21 -14.48
CA GLY A 14 -12.00 -64.23 -13.21
C GLY A 14 -11.98 -62.95 -12.38
N GLN A 15 -11.25 -61.92 -12.80
CA GLN A 15 -11.12 -60.63 -12.12
C GLN A 15 -11.90 -59.49 -12.79
N TRP A 16 -12.58 -59.70 -13.92
CA TRP A 16 -13.15 -58.68 -14.78
C TRP A 16 -14.59 -59.02 -15.13
N SER A 17 -15.51 -58.11 -14.84
CA SER A 17 -16.89 -58.20 -15.26
C SER A 17 -17.27 -56.99 -16.11
N LEU A 18 -17.70 -57.25 -17.34
CA LEU A 18 -18.20 -56.24 -18.27
C LEU A 18 -19.71 -56.19 -18.14
N THR A 19 -20.21 -55.13 -17.51
CA THR A 19 -21.66 -54.96 -17.32
C THR A 19 -22.26 -54.07 -18.39
N VAL A 20 -23.54 -54.15 -18.65
CA VAL A 20 -24.25 -53.22 -19.53
C VAL A 20 -24.07 -51.77 -19.08
N GLY A 21 -24.01 -51.54 -17.77
CA GLY A 21 -23.76 -50.24 -17.17
C GLY A 21 -22.38 -49.66 -17.53
N SER A 22 -21.34 -50.50 -17.52
CA SER A 22 -19.97 -50.07 -17.89
C SER A 22 -19.86 -49.72 -19.37
N ILE A 23 -20.55 -50.46 -20.25
CA ILE A 23 -20.60 -50.14 -21.68
C ILE A 23 -21.35 -48.82 -21.93
N ALA A 24 -22.47 -48.62 -21.26
CA ALA A 24 -23.24 -47.37 -21.34
C ALA A 24 -22.43 -46.16 -20.81
N ALA A 25 -21.65 -46.33 -19.72
CA ALA A 25 -20.76 -45.33 -19.20
C ALA A 25 -19.65 -44.95 -20.19
N VAL A 26 -19.02 -45.93 -20.83
CA VAL A 26 -18.01 -45.69 -21.88
C VAL A 26 -18.57 -44.92 -23.06
N ALA A 27 -19.79 -45.34 -23.56
CA ALA A 27 -20.46 -44.62 -24.64
C ALA A 27 -20.77 -43.16 -24.27
N THR A 28 -21.23 -42.93 -23.01
CA THR A 28 -21.48 -41.56 -22.49
C THR A 28 -20.21 -40.73 -22.40
N ILE A 29 -19.12 -41.31 -21.90
CA ILE A 29 -17.81 -40.66 -21.83
C ILE A 29 -17.30 -40.27 -23.24
N MET A 30 -17.41 -41.17 -24.21
CA MET A 30 -17.04 -40.91 -25.60
C MET A 30 -17.85 -39.77 -26.21
N LEU A 31 -19.16 -39.73 -25.95
CA LEU A 31 -20.02 -38.63 -26.42
C LEU A 31 -19.63 -37.29 -25.75
N LEU A 32 -19.39 -37.27 -24.43
CA LEU A 32 -18.95 -36.07 -23.72
C LEU A 32 -17.59 -35.55 -24.21
N VAL A 33 -16.65 -36.45 -24.49
CA VAL A 33 -15.34 -36.14 -25.06
C VAL A 33 -15.48 -35.51 -26.46
N PHE A 34 -16.33 -36.07 -27.29
CA PHE A 34 -16.60 -35.53 -28.61
C PHE A 34 -17.23 -34.13 -28.54
N LEU A 35 -18.23 -33.96 -27.66
CA LEU A 35 -18.85 -32.65 -27.44
C LEU A 35 -17.85 -31.62 -26.87
N ALA A 36 -17.04 -31.99 -25.87
CA ALA A 36 -16.00 -31.17 -25.30
C ALA A 36 -14.98 -30.74 -26.38
N TRP A 37 -14.56 -31.66 -27.23
CA TRP A 37 -13.67 -31.37 -28.34
C TRP A 37 -14.27 -30.37 -29.33
N LYS A 38 -15.52 -30.61 -29.74
CA LYS A 38 -16.23 -29.75 -30.71
C LYS A 38 -16.45 -28.33 -30.14
N THR A 39 -16.88 -28.22 -28.91
CA THR A 39 -17.10 -26.92 -28.23
C THR A 39 -15.80 -26.17 -27.98
N THR A 40 -14.76 -26.86 -27.57
CA THR A 40 -13.45 -26.26 -27.32
C THR A 40 -12.85 -25.73 -28.65
N LYS A 41 -12.95 -26.49 -29.72
CA LYS A 41 -12.48 -26.06 -31.06
C LYS A 41 -13.26 -24.85 -31.57
N ALA A 42 -14.57 -24.79 -31.33
CA ALA A 42 -15.41 -23.66 -31.73
C ALA A 42 -15.13 -22.39 -30.92
N VAL A 43 -15.10 -22.51 -29.60
CA VAL A 43 -14.85 -21.36 -28.67
C VAL A 43 -13.44 -20.81 -28.87
N TRP A 44 -12.45 -21.69 -28.99
CA TRP A 44 -11.05 -21.29 -29.16
C TRP A 44 -10.83 -20.55 -30.47
N ARG A 45 -11.44 -21.04 -31.59
CA ARG A 45 -11.29 -20.45 -32.94
C ARG A 45 -11.92 -19.06 -33.02
N ILE A 46 -13.10 -18.85 -32.39
CA ILE A 46 -13.89 -17.63 -32.53
C ILE A 46 -13.45 -16.54 -31.50
N ARG A 47 -13.15 -16.89 -30.29
CA ARG A 47 -12.97 -15.92 -29.19
C ARG A 47 -11.53 -15.62 -28.84
N PHE A 48 -10.65 -16.60 -28.94
CA PHE A 48 -9.27 -16.46 -28.42
C PHE A 48 -8.29 -16.01 -29.54
N TYR A 49 -8.48 -16.48 -30.75
CA TYR A 49 -7.62 -16.13 -31.87
C TYR A 49 -7.68 -14.64 -32.22
N GLU A 50 -8.89 -14.07 -32.26
CA GLU A 50 -9.10 -12.66 -32.58
C GLU A 50 -8.69 -11.74 -31.46
N LYS A 51 -8.97 -12.13 -30.20
CA LYS A 51 -8.70 -11.28 -29.06
C LYS A 51 -7.23 -11.12 -28.71
N TYR A 52 -6.42 -12.18 -28.86
CA TYR A 52 -5.02 -12.19 -28.42
C TYR A 52 -4.00 -12.22 -29.58
N LYS A 53 -4.42 -12.09 -30.82
CA LYS A 53 -3.57 -12.05 -32.04
C LYS A 53 -2.44 -13.09 -32.05
N VAL A 54 -2.71 -14.30 -31.52
CA VAL A 54 -1.71 -15.36 -31.38
C VAL A 54 -1.32 -15.92 -32.73
N GLU A 55 -0.04 -16.06 -33.02
CA GLU A 55 0.47 -16.65 -34.29
C GLU A 55 -0.06 -18.07 -34.48
N LYS A 56 -0.44 -18.38 -35.71
CA LYS A 56 -1.00 -19.70 -36.13
C LYS A 56 -0.20 -20.93 -35.61
N PRO A 57 1.16 -20.96 -35.65
CA PRO A 57 1.91 -22.11 -35.16
C PRO A 57 1.84 -22.28 -33.63
N LYS A 58 1.80 -21.19 -32.87
CA LYS A 58 1.67 -21.24 -31.43
C LYS A 58 0.29 -21.72 -30.99
N ALA A 59 -0.74 -21.32 -31.71
CA ALA A 59 -2.09 -21.78 -31.43
C ALA A 59 -2.31 -23.27 -31.77
N ARG A 60 -1.70 -23.81 -32.85
CA ARG A 60 -1.74 -25.25 -33.14
C ARG A 60 -1.11 -26.09 -32.04
N LYS A 61 -0.01 -25.61 -31.38
CA LYS A 61 0.60 -26.29 -30.25
C LYS A 61 -0.36 -26.38 -29.08
N PHE A 62 -1.04 -25.30 -28.75
CA PHE A 62 -2.03 -25.29 -27.66
C PHE A 62 -3.20 -26.25 -27.94
N GLU A 63 -3.74 -26.21 -29.16
CA GLU A 63 -4.79 -27.11 -29.58
C GLU A 63 -4.37 -28.59 -29.48
N SER A 64 -3.09 -28.88 -29.78
CA SER A 64 -2.50 -30.19 -29.58
C SER A 64 -2.47 -30.58 -28.06
N TYR A 65 -2.01 -29.70 -27.19
CA TYR A 65 -1.97 -29.98 -25.76
C TYR A 65 -3.37 -30.21 -25.19
N LEU A 66 -4.35 -29.41 -25.59
CA LEU A 66 -5.74 -29.54 -25.16
C LEU A 66 -6.33 -30.88 -25.61
N ARG A 67 -6.04 -31.31 -26.87
CA ARG A 67 -6.43 -32.61 -27.37
C ARG A 67 -5.84 -33.75 -26.52
N HIS A 68 -4.56 -33.69 -26.21
CA HIS A 68 -3.91 -34.70 -25.37
C HIS A 68 -4.53 -34.75 -23.96
N LEU A 69 -4.87 -33.58 -23.41
CA LEU A 69 -5.53 -33.50 -22.10
C LEU A 69 -6.91 -34.18 -22.11
N ILE A 70 -7.73 -33.85 -23.10
CA ILE A 70 -9.08 -34.42 -23.25
C ILE A 70 -9.00 -35.95 -23.44
N ILE A 71 -8.10 -36.42 -24.29
CA ILE A 71 -7.89 -37.85 -24.53
C ILE A 71 -7.42 -38.56 -23.24
N ALA A 72 -6.44 -37.97 -22.54
CA ALA A 72 -5.93 -38.59 -21.31
C ALA A 72 -6.99 -38.69 -20.19
N ILE A 73 -7.80 -37.64 -20.02
CA ILE A 73 -8.92 -37.66 -19.07
C ILE A 73 -9.95 -38.73 -19.48
N ALA A 74 -10.25 -38.82 -20.77
CA ALA A 74 -11.17 -39.84 -21.29
C ALA A 74 -10.67 -41.26 -21.03
N VAL A 75 -9.36 -41.49 -21.28
CA VAL A 75 -8.77 -42.82 -21.01
C VAL A 75 -8.83 -43.17 -19.52
N VAL A 76 -8.52 -42.23 -18.61
CA VAL A 76 -8.66 -42.46 -17.18
C VAL A 76 -10.11 -42.78 -16.79
N ALA A 77 -11.07 -42.04 -17.35
CA ALA A 77 -12.48 -42.27 -17.10
C ALA A 77 -12.95 -43.63 -17.60
N VAL A 78 -12.50 -44.03 -18.79
CA VAL A 78 -12.81 -45.37 -19.37
C VAL A 78 -12.18 -46.50 -18.54
N VAL A 79 -10.88 -46.36 -18.17
CA VAL A 79 -10.19 -47.34 -17.34
C VAL A 79 -10.89 -47.54 -16.02
N ARG A 80 -11.38 -46.49 -15.39
CA ARG A 80 -12.17 -46.57 -14.17
C ARG A 80 -13.57 -47.14 -14.35
N ALA A 81 -14.27 -46.74 -15.42
CA ALA A 81 -15.61 -47.23 -15.73
C ALA A 81 -15.64 -48.71 -16.08
N LEU A 82 -14.59 -49.22 -16.70
CA LEU A 82 -14.43 -50.65 -17.03
C LEU A 82 -13.76 -51.46 -15.91
N ASN A 83 -13.40 -50.83 -14.81
CA ASN A 83 -12.63 -51.46 -13.73
C ASN A 83 -11.29 -52.07 -14.20
N LEU A 84 -10.70 -51.51 -15.26
CA LEU A 84 -9.50 -51.99 -15.95
C LEU A 84 -8.24 -51.32 -15.40
N ASP A 85 -8.08 -51.20 -14.09
CA ASP A 85 -6.90 -50.58 -13.47
C ASP A 85 -5.99 -51.64 -12.83
N PRO A 86 -5.28 -52.46 -13.65
CA PRO A 86 -4.43 -53.53 -13.12
C PRO A 86 -3.26 -52.94 -12.31
N ALA A 87 -2.96 -53.54 -11.18
CA ALA A 87 -1.74 -53.32 -10.47
C ALA A 87 -0.60 -54.05 -11.19
N PHE A 88 0.39 -53.29 -11.66
CA PHE A 88 1.61 -53.84 -12.26
C PHE A 88 2.59 -54.38 -11.20
N TYR A 89 2.47 -53.83 -10.00
CA TYR A 89 3.31 -54.22 -8.88
C TYR A 89 2.51 -53.97 -7.58
N GLU A 90 2.40 -55.00 -6.78
CA GLU A 90 1.68 -54.93 -5.52
C GLU A 90 2.51 -55.64 -4.43
N THR A 91 2.87 -54.87 -3.41
CA THR A 91 3.47 -55.30 -2.17
C THR A 91 2.65 -54.79 -1.02
N GLU A 92 2.89 -55.25 0.21
CA GLU A 92 2.19 -54.78 1.41
C GLU A 92 2.16 -53.25 1.57
N SER A 93 3.16 -52.57 1.03
CA SER A 93 3.35 -51.07 1.13
C SER A 93 3.15 -50.32 -0.17
N ILE A 94 3.29 -50.93 -1.34
CA ILE A 94 3.36 -50.24 -2.64
C ILE A 94 2.38 -50.89 -3.64
N VAL A 95 1.47 -50.09 -4.18
CA VAL A 95 0.59 -50.50 -5.26
C VAL A 95 0.79 -49.58 -6.47
N LEU A 96 1.40 -50.11 -7.53
CA LEU A 96 1.59 -49.39 -8.80
C LEU A 96 0.50 -49.75 -9.78
N ARG A 97 -0.47 -48.84 -9.98
CA ARG A 97 -1.57 -49.01 -10.93
C ARG A 97 -1.34 -48.27 -12.24
N PHE A 98 -1.95 -48.76 -13.30
CA PHE A 98 -1.87 -48.13 -14.63
C PHE A 98 -2.37 -46.69 -14.62
N SER A 99 -3.41 -46.38 -13.86
CA SER A 99 -3.96 -45.04 -13.70
C SER A 99 -2.91 -44.00 -13.22
N LEU A 100 -1.87 -44.39 -12.47
CA LEU A 100 -0.81 -43.53 -12.00
C LEU A 100 0.01 -42.91 -13.17
N PHE A 101 0.34 -43.70 -14.18
CA PHE A 101 1.06 -43.21 -15.36
C PHE A 101 0.21 -42.23 -16.17
N LEU A 102 -1.11 -42.48 -16.23
CA LEU A 102 -2.06 -41.57 -16.88
C LEU A 102 -2.20 -40.24 -16.12
N ILE A 103 -2.27 -40.30 -14.79
CA ILE A 103 -2.31 -39.09 -13.93
C ILE A 103 -1.01 -38.29 -14.08
N ALA A 104 0.16 -38.94 -14.07
CA ALA A 104 1.43 -38.28 -14.31
C ALA A 104 1.47 -37.60 -15.68
N TYR A 105 0.97 -38.27 -16.73
CA TYR A 105 0.86 -37.70 -18.06
C TYR A 105 -0.09 -36.49 -18.11
N ILE A 106 -1.24 -36.55 -17.46
CA ILE A 106 -2.18 -35.42 -17.35
C ILE A 106 -1.50 -34.21 -16.70
N ILE A 107 -0.76 -34.41 -15.61
CA ILE A 107 -0.02 -33.36 -14.92
C ILE A 107 1.01 -32.70 -15.85
N LEU A 108 1.74 -33.49 -16.62
CA LEU A 108 2.73 -32.97 -17.59
C LEU A 108 2.03 -32.18 -18.72
N VAL A 109 0.87 -32.61 -19.19
CA VAL A 109 0.11 -31.89 -20.23
C VAL A 109 -0.44 -30.59 -19.66
N ILE A 110 -0.99 -30.57 -18.45
CA ILE A 110 -1.45 -29.37 -17.76
C ILE A 110 -0.29 -28.39 -17.60
N ALA A 111 0.90 -28.87 -17.20
CA ALA A 111 2.08 -28.02 -17.10
C ALA A 111 2.41 -27.33 -18.43
N LYS A 112 2.38 -28.06 -19.56
CA LYS A 112 2.60 -27.49 -20.89
C LYS A 112 1.52 -26.48 -21.29
N ILE A 113 0.27 -26.70 -20.94
CA ILE A 113 -0.84 -25.76 -21.19
C ILE A 113 -0.61 -24.47 -20.40
N ILE A 114 -0.27 -24.58 -19.12
CA ILE A 114 -0.02 -23.41 -18.27
C ILE A 114 1.21 -22.64 -18.75
N ASP A 115 2.31 -23.31 -19.08
CA ASP A 115 3.49 -22.68 -19.69
C ASP A 115 3.11 -21.88 -20.95
N TRP A 116 2.30 -22.48 -21.80
CA TRP A 116 1.85 -21.82 -23.02
C TRP A 116 0.95 -20.61 -22.74
N VAL A 117 -0.03 -20.75 -21.80
CA VAL A 117 -0.93 -19.67 -21.40
C VAL A 117 -0.15 -18.49 -20.79
N LEU A 118 0.77 -18.77 -19.87
CA LEU A 118 1.61 -17.75 -19.26
C LEU A 118 2.48 -17.05 -20.31
N ALA A 119 3.11 -17.81 -21.20
CA ALA A 119 3.99 -17.24 -22.24
C ALA A 119 3.27 -16.36 -23.25
N ASN A 120 2.01 -16.69 -23.61
CA ASN A 120 1.31 -15.98 -24.68
C ASN A 120 0.29 -14.95 -24.17
N ILE A 121 -0.41 -15.20 -23.06
CA ILE A 121 -1.41 -14.26 -22.52
C ILE A 121 -0.73 -13.14 -21.73
N LEU A 122 0.22 -13.48 -20.86
CA LEU A 122 0.95 -12.47 -20.11
C LEU A 122 1.84 -11.62 -21.00
N ALA A 123 2.47 -12.19 -22.01
CA ALA A 123 3.22 -11.42 -22.98
C ALA A 123 2.32 -10.40 -23.69
N HIS A 124 1.11 -10.80 -24.10
CA HIS A 124 0.17 -9.92 -24.77
C HIS A 124 -0.43 -8.83 -23.87
N THR A 125 -0.78 -9.16 -22.62
CA THR A 125 -1.23 -8.15 -21.65
C THR A 125 -0.13 -7.15 -21.30
N TYR A 126 1.10 -7.59 -21.35
CA TYR A 126 2.28 -6.74 -21.14
C TYR A 126 2.55 -5.83 -22.35
N GLU A 127 2.34 -6.30 -23.57
CA GLU A 127 2.49 -5.51 -24.81
C GLU A 127 1.41 -4.44 -24.96
N LEU A 128 0.15 -4.73 -24.62
CA LEU A 128 -0.95 -3.77 -24.64
C LEU A 128 -0.78 -2.66 -23.58
N GLY A 129 -0.04 -2.94 -22.49
CA GLY A 129 0.32 -1.94 -21.49
C GLY A 129 1.43 -0.97 -21.94
N HIS A 130 2.18 -1.31 -22.98
CA HIS A 130 3.37 -0.57 -23.44
C HIS A 130 3.19 -0.09 -24.89
N GLY A 131 2.11 0.66 -25.17
CA GLY A 131 1.93 1.31 -26.48
C GLY A 131 3.19 2.09 -26.87
N SER A 132 3.79 1.68 -27.97
CA SER A 132 4.65 2.34 -28.97
C SER A 132 5.58 3.53 -28.61
N SER A 133 5.88 3.86 -27.38
CA SER A 133 6.69 5.05 -27.05
C SER A 133 7.98 4.80 -26.27
N MET A 134 8.55 3.59 -26.28
CA MET A 134 9.87 3.35 -25.69
C MET A 134 10.78 2.48 -26.56
N ASN A 135 11.32 3.12 -27.60
CA ASN A 135 12.59 2.75 -28.22
C ASN A 135 13.76 3.39 -27.42
N TYR A 136 13.78 3.24 -26.09
CA TYR A 136 14.92 3.66 -25.31
C TYR A 136 15.47 2.49 -24.49
N ALA A 137 16.74 2.19 -24.81
CA ALA A 137 17.71 1.36 -24.10
C ALA A 137 17.42 -0.15 -23.98
N GLY A 138 18.30 -0.95 -24.58
CA GLY A 138 18.38 -2.42 -24.58
C GLY A 138 18.48 -3.14 -23.22
N GLY A 139 18.22 -2.45 -22.09
CA GLY A 139 18.20 -3.03 -20.75
C GLY A 139 16.82 -3.48 -20.26
N LEU A 140 15.73 -2.88 -20.76
CA LEU A 140 14.36 -3.17 -20.30
C LEU A 140 13.74 -4.45 -20.91
N SER A 141 14.24 -4.92 -22.06
CA SER A 141 13.78 -6.17 -22.66
C SER A 141 14.20 -7.40 -21.84
N ASN A 142 15.40 -7.37 -21.25
CA ASN A 142 15.93 -8.48 -20.46
C ASN A 142 15.16 -8.69 -19.14
N GLY A 143 14.75 -7.62 -18.46
CA GLY A 143 13.97 -7.73 -17.22
C GLY A 143 12.58 -8.32 -17.41
N LYS A 144 11.95 -8.09 -18.57
CA LYS A 144 10.62 -8.64 -18.91
C LYS A 144 10.67 -10.13 -19.19
N GLU A 145 11.65 -10.56 -19.99
CA GLU A 145 11.84 -11.99 -20.24
C GLU A 145 12.19 -12.75 -18.96
N GLU A 146 12.98 -12.16 -18.10
CA GLU A 146 13.37 -12.75 -16.82
C GLU A 146 12.16 -12.88 -15.87
N ALA A 147 11.30 -11.87 -15.80
CA ALA A 147 10.07 -11.92 -15.00
C ALA A 147 9.12 -13.03 -15.49
N LEU A 148 8.92 -13.15 -16.81
CA LEU A 148 8.10 -14.20 -17.41
C LEU A 148 8.72 -15.60 -17.21
N ARG A 149 10.02 -15.74 -17.39
CA ARG A 149 10.76 -16.99 -17.12
C ARG A 149 10.62 -17.40 -15.67
N THR A 150 10.67 -16.45 -14.75
CA THR A 150 10.48 -16.70 -13.32
C THR A 150 9.08 -17.22 -13.02
N ALA A 151 8.03 -16.62 -13.59
CA ALA A 151 6.66 -17.09 -13.43
C ALA A 151 6.45 -18.50 -14.00
N THR A 152 6.87 -18.72 -15.24
CA THR A 152 6.70 -20.01 -15.92
C THR A 152 7.46 -21.12 -15.22
N SER A 153 8.71 -20.86 -14.77
CA SER A 153 9.48 -21.84 -14.02
C SER A 153 8.83 -22.15 -12.67
N THR A 154 8.33 -21.13 -11.96
CA THR A 154 7.68 -21.32 -10.66
C THR A 154 6.41 -22.16 -10.78
N VAL A 155 5.57 -21.89 -11.78
CA VAL A 155 4.37 -22.71 -12.03
C VAL A 155 4.73 -24.15 -12.40
N ARG A 156 5.77 -24.34 -13.20
CA ARG A 156 6.26 -25.68 -13.53
C ARG A 156 6.68 -26.45 -12.27
N TYR A 157 7.44 -25.81 -11.37
CA TYR A 157 7.83 -26.45 -10.11
C TYR A 157 6.61 -26.74 -9.21
N ILE A 158 5.63 -25.85 -9.13
CA ILE A 158 4.36 -26.10 -8.42
C ILE A 158 3.70 -27.37 -8.96
N LEU A 159 3.59 -27.51 -10.28
CA LEU A 159 2.97 -28.67 -10.91
C LEU A 159 3.75 -29.97 -10.68
N VAL A 160 5.07 -29.91 -10.74
CA VAL A 160 5.95 -31.06 -10.45
C VAL A 160 5.77 -31.50 -8.99
N VAL A 161 5.81 -30.56 -8.04
CA VAL A 161 5.65 -30.88 -6.61
C VAL A 161 4.23 -31.40 -6.33
N MET A 162 3.20 -30.80 -6.93
CA MET A 162 1.82 -31.28 -6.83
C MET A 162 1.67 -32.69 -7.41
N GLY A 163 2.31 -32.95 -8.55
CA GLY A 163 2.38 -34.27 -9.15
C GLY A 163 3.05 -35.30 -8.24
N ALA A 164 4.19 -34.93 -7.66
CA ALA A 164 4.88 -35.79 -6.71
C ALA A 164 4.04 -36.10 -5.46
N LEU A 165 3.30 -35.10 -4.92
CA LEU A 165 2.35 -35.31 -3.81
C LEU A 165 1.25 -36.30 -4.18
N LEU A 166 0.65 -36.16 -5.36
CA LEU A 166 -0.40 -37.05 -5.84
C LEU A 166 0.14 -38.48 -6.02
N LEU A 167 1.34 -38.62 -6.57
CA LEU A 167 2.01 -39.91 -6.72
C LEU A 167 2.29 -40.56 -5.38
N LEU A 168 2.90 -39.85 -4.43
CA LEU A 168 3.19 -40.38 -3.09
C LEU A 168 1.93 -40.88 -2.38
N ARG A 169 0.84 -40.11 -2.48
CA ARG A 169 -0.44 -40.48 -1.87
C ARG A 169 -1.05 -41.74 -2.52
N ASN A 170 -0.94 -41.89 -3.84
CA ASN A 170 -1.49 -43.05 -4.54
C ASN A 170 -0.64 -44.31 -4.40
N ILE A 171 0.67 -44.20 -4.24
CA ILE A 171 1.61 -45.33 -4.12
C ILE A 171 1.70 -45.78 -2.64
N ASN A 172 1.11 -45.05 -1.70
CA ASN A 172 1.19 -45.32 -0.26
C ASN A 172 2.64 -45.26 0.30
N LEU A 173 3.52 -44.51 -0.38
CA LEU A 173 4.94 -44.30 -0.03
C LEU A 173 5.18 -43.14 0.95
N ASP A 174 4.13 -42.66 1.65
CA ASP A 174 4.24 -41.55 2.59
C ASP A 174 4.67 -42.04 3.98
N PHE A 175 5.90 -42.50 4.10
CA PHE A 175 6.46 -42.94 5.39
C PHE A 175 6.95 -41.77 6.24
N SER A 176 6.88 -41.94 7.56
CA SER A 176 7.43 -40.99 8.52
C SER A 176 8.96 -41.11 8.56
N LEU A 177 9.67 -40.01 8.28
CA LEU A 177 11.13 -39.94 8.40
C LEU A 177 11.55 -39.84 9.87
N TYR A 178 10.77 -39.12 10.65
CA TYR A 178 11.04 -38.88 12.07
C TYR A 178 9.74 -38.57 12.79
N THR A 179 9.54 -39.15 13.97
CA THR A 179 8.41 -38.89 14.84
C THR A 179 8.94 -38.28 16.14
N TYR A 180 8.46 -37.09 16.47
CA TYR A 180 8.84 -36.37 17.68
C TYR A 180 7.60 -36.17 18.57
N GLU A 181 7.74 -36.51 19.84
CA GLU A 181 6.70 -36.32 20.84
C GLU A 181 6.97 -35.06 21.64
N SER A 182 6.07 -34.07 21.57
CA SER A 182 6.17 -32.82 22.30
C SER A 182 4.81 -32.48 22.92
N SER A 183 4.80 -32.28 24.24
CA SER A 183 3.62 -31.83 25.00
C SER A 183 2.36 -32.68 24.78
N GLY A 184 2.52 -34.01 24.65
CA GLY A 184 1.42 -34.95 24.44
C GLY A 184 0.85 -35.00 23.01
N GLN A 185 1.52 -34.36 22.05
CA GLN A 185 1.22 -34.48 20.61
C GLN A 185 2.38 -35.12 19.88
N THR A 186 2.08 -36.14 19.09
CA THR A 186 3.06 -36.76 18.18
C THR A 186 3.12 -35.97 16.88
N VAL A 187 4.28 -35.40 16.57
CA VAL A 187 4.56 -34.71 15.31
C VAL A 187 5.29 -35.67 14.38
N ASP A 188 4.61 -36.12 13.36
CA ASP A 188 5.19 -36.98 12.32
C ASP A 188 5.76 -36.14 11.19
N PHE A 189 7.06 -36.24 10.94
CA PHE A 189 7.71 -35.64 9.78
C PHE A 189 7.67 -36.61 8.60
N ARG A 190 6.67 -36.43 7.72
CA ARG A 190 6.49 -37.26 6.51
C ARG A 190 7.03 -36.54 5.28
N ILE A 191 7.42 -37.30 4.26
CA ILE A 191 7.88 -36.75 2.98
C ILE A 191 6.84 -35.81 2.36
N SER A 192 5.56 -36.17 2.43
CA SER A 192 4.46 -35.35 1.94
C SER A 192 4.42 -33.96 2.57
N LYS A 193 4.70 -33.84 3.88
CA LYS A 193 4.72 -32.55 4.57
C LYS A 193 5.82 -31.60 4.05
N PHE A 194 7.00 -32.13 3.72
CA PHE A 194 8.08 -31.35 3.11
C PHE A 194 7.72 -30.88 1.70
N LEU A 195 7.03 -31.71 0.92
CA LEU A 195 6.51 -31.29 -0.39
C LEU A 195 5.40 -30.23 -0.26
N VAL A 196 4.56 -30.31 0.78
CA VAL A 196 3.57 -29.26 1.08
C VAL A 196 4.28 -27.96 1.44
N VAL A 197 5.32 -27.98 2.25
CA VAL A 197 6.16 -26.79 2.53
C VAL A 197 6.75 -26.20 1.25
N ALA A 198 7.33 -27.06 0.41
CA ALA A 198 7.84 -26.61 -0.90
C ALA A 198 6.74 -25.97 -1.75
N LEU A 199 5.54 -26.55 -1.77
CA LEU A 199 4.39 -26.00 -2.47
C LEU A 199 3.97 -24.62 -1.93
N ILE A 200 3.93 -24.46 -0.60
CA ILE A 200 3.62 -23.17 0.05
C ILE A 200 4.65 -22.10 -0.33
N LEU A 201 5.94 -22.43 -0.29
CA LEU A 201 7.01 -21.50 -0.65
C LEU A 201 7.00 -21.13 -2.13
N LEU A 202 6.71 -22.10 -3.01
CA LEU A 202 6.53 -21.84 -4.44
C LEU A 202 5.27 -21.01 -4.72
N ALA A 203 4.19 -21.26 -4.00
CA ALA A 203 2.98 -20.43 -4.08
C ALA A 203 3.25 -19.00 -3.62
N ALA A 204 3.99 -18.81 -2.52
CA ALA A 204 4.41 -17.50 -2.04
C ALA A 204 5.26 -16.76 -3.09
N ARG A 205 6.19 -17.46 -3.74
CA ARG A 205 6.99 -16.92 -4.85
C ARG A 205 6.12 -16.47 -6.01
N PHE A 206 5.13 -17.28 -6.40
CA PHE A 206 4.21 -16.96 -7.48
C PHE A 206 3.29 -15.79 -7.13
N ILE A 207 2.74 -15.76 -5.91
CA ILE A 207 1.90 -14.66 -5.40
C ILE A 207 2.70 -13.36 -5.35
N SER A 208 3.94 -13.39 -4.86
CA SER A 208 4.82 -12.22 -4.84
C SER A 208 5.06 -11.70 -6.26
N TRP A 209 5.33 -12.59 -7.22
CA TRP A 209 5.48 -12.22 -8.63
C TRP A 209 4.18 -11.60 -9.19
N LEU A 210 3.02 -12.19 -8.91
CA LEU A 210 1.70 -11.73 -9.36
C LEU A 210 1.41 -10.31 -8.86
N ILE A 211 1.65 -10.07 -7.57
CA ILE A 211 1.41 -8.77 -6.94
C ILE A 211 2.35 -7.72 -7.55
N SER A 212 3.65 -7.99 -7.64
CA SER A 212 4.63 -7.02 -8.14
C SER A 212 4.45 -6.69 -9.62
N ASN A 213 4.17 -7.70 -10.45
CA ASN A 213 4.18 -7.53 -11.91
C ASN A 213 2.79 -7.29 -12.52
N ILE A 214 1.72 -7.61 -11.81
CA ILE A 214 0.35 -7.44 -12.33
C ILE A 214 -0.44 -6.44 -11.49
N ALA A 215 -0.58 -6.67 -10.17
CA ALA A 215 -1.45 -5.85 -9.34
C ALA A 215 -0.90 -4.44 -9.13
N LEU A 216 0.37 -4.30 -8.77
CA LEU A 216 1.01 -3.01 -8.47
C LEU A 216 1.47 -2.27 -9.73
N TYR A 217 1.74 -2.97 -10.82
CA TYR A 217 2.22 -2.36 -12.06
C TYR A 217 1.31 -1.25 -12.58
N GLY A 218 0.00 -1.48 -12.58
CA GLY A 218 -0.99 -0.48 -13.00
C GLY A 218 -1.03 0.76 -12.09
N VAL A 219 -0.78 0.58 -10.80
CA VAL A 219 -0.71 1.67 -9.81
C VAL A 219 0.55 2.50 -10.00
N TYR A 220 1.69 1.84 -10.17
CA TYR A 220 2.98 2.50 -10.38
C TYR A 220 2.96 3.41 -11.61
N ARG A 221 2.41 2.93 -12.71
CA ARG A 221 2.29 3.69 -13.96
C ARG A 221 1.34 4.88 -13.85
N ARG A 222 0.20 4.72 -13.16
CA ARG A 222 -0.79 5.81 -13.00
C ARG A 222 -0.32 6.92 -12.07
N ARG A 223 0.54 6.59 -11.10
CA ARG A 223 1.02 7.50 -10.07
C ARG A 223 2.42 8.02 -10.32
N ASP A 224 3.06 7.63 -11.42
CA ASP A 224 4.44 8.00 -11.80
C ASP A 224 5.43 7.78 -10.62
N ILE A 225 5.31 6.60 -10.00
CA ILE A 225 6.15 6.25 -8.84
C ILE A 225 7.55 5.90 -9.33
N ASP A 226 8.56 6.53 -8.75
CA ASP A 226 9.97 6.31 -9.07
C ASP A 226 10.43 4.85 -8.84
N GLU A 227 11.45 4.40 -9.54
CA GLU A 227 11.95 3.03 -9.48
C GLU A 227 12.40 2.60 -8.08
N GLY A 228 13.00 3.53 -7.32
CA GLY A 228 13.42 3.27 -5.94
C GLY A 228 12.25 2.95 -5.01
N SER A 229 11.18 3.73 -5.12
CA SER A 229 9.95 3.50 -4.35
C SER A 229 9.24 2.21 -4.78
N GLN A 230 9.21 1.89 -6.09
CA GLN A 230 8.68 0.61 -6.59
C GLN A 230 9.45 -0.57 -6.00
N PHE A 231 10.79 -0.50 -6.01
CA PHE A 231 11.64 -1.54 -5.43
C PHE A 231 11.34 -1.73 -3.93
N ALA A 232 11.28 -0.64 -3.16
CA ALA A 232 11.02 -0.69 -1.73
C ALA A 232 9.65 -1.31 -1.40
N ILE A 233 8.60 -0.91 -2.11
CA ILE A 233 7.24 -1.46 -1.95
C ILE A 233 7.22 -2.96 -2.29
N ASN A 234 7.80 -3.35 -3.43
CA ASN A 234 7.86 -4.75 -3.84
C ASN A 234 8.63 -5.60 -2.84
N GLN A 235 9.74 -5.09 -2.31
CA GLN A 235 10.57 -5.80 -1.33
C GLN A 235 9.82 -5.98 0.01
N LEU A 236 9.12 -4.95 0.47
CA LEU A 236 8.28 -5.03 1.68
C LEU A 236 7.16 -6.06 1.52
N MET A 237 6.43 -6.01 0.40
CA MET A 237 5.37 -6.98 0.08
C MET A 237 5.91 -8.40 0.02
N LYS A 238 7.08 -8.59 -0.58
CA LYS A 238 7.76 -9.88 -0.63
C LYS A 238 8.06 -10.42 0.77
N TYR A 239 8.60 -9.59 1.65
CA TYR A 239 8.89 -10.00 3.03
C TYR A 239 7.61 -10.43 3.78
N VAL A 240 6.52 -9.67 3.66
CA VAL A 240 5.24 -10.02 4.29
C VAL A 240 4.71 -11.34 3.77
N ILE A 241 4.73 -11.56 2.44
CA ILE A 241 4.25 -12.81 1.83
C ILE A 241 5.08 -14.01 2.30
N TYR A 242 6.41 -13.88 2.33
CA TYR A 242 7.27 -14.97 2.79
C TYR A 242 7.14 -15.22 4.29
N LEU A 243 6.95 -14.18 5.10
CA LEU A 243 6.67 -14.34 6.53
C LEU A 243 5.42 -15.19 6.75
N VAL A 244 4.33 -14.85 6.06
CA VAL A 244 3.07 -15.62 6.11
C VAL A 244 3.28 -17.05 5.60
N ALA A 245 4.01 -17.23 4.51
CA ALA A 245 4.32 -18.55 3.96
C ALA A 245 5.13 -19.43 4.93
N ILE A 246 6.07 -18.83 5.68
CA ILE A 246 6.82 -19.54 6.72
C ILE A 246 5.88 -20.02 7.82
N PHE A 247 4.95 -19.19 8.30
CA PHE A 247 3.97 -19.60 9.29
C PHE A 247 3.11 -20.79 8.82
N PHE A 248 2.60 -20.72 7.58
CA PHE A 248 1.84 -21.83 7.00
C PHE A 248 2.72 -23.09 6.82
N SER A 249 3.97 -22.92 6.47
CA SER A 249 4.93 -24.03 6.34
C SER A 249 5.17 -24.74 7.67
N LEU A 250 5.42 -23.98 8.73
CA LEU A 250 5.62 -24.52 10.07
C LEU A 250 4.37 -25.23 10.59
N ASN A 251 3.19 -24.65 10.36
CA ASN A 251 1.91 -25.29 10.69
C ASN A 251 1.71 -26.62 9.94
N SER A 252 2.07 -26.67 8.64
CA SER A 252 1.93 -27.89 7.84
C SER A 252 2.87 -29.03 8.30
N LEU A 253 4.00 -28.70 8.91
CA LEU A 253 4.88 -29.67 9.55
C LEU A 253 4.31 -30.23 10.86
N GLY A 254 3.28 -29.60 11.42
CA GLY A 254 2.64 -30.02 12.68
C GLY A 254 3.28 -29.38 13.92
N LEU A 255 4.08 -28.33 13.75
CA LEU A 255 4.65 -27.60 14.88
C LEU A 255 3.58 -26.83 15.64
N ASN A 256 3.74 -26.74 16.96
CA ASN A 256 2.80 -26.00 17.80
C ASN A 256 2.87 -24.50 17.50
N MET A 257 1.81 -23.99 16.87
CA MET A 257 1.73 -22.58 16.45
C MET A 257 1.47 -21.63 17.62
N THR A 258 0.99 -22.12 18.77
CA THR A 258 0.63 -21.26 19.91
C THR A 258 1.85 -20.45 20.40
N LEU A 259 2.99 -21.11 20.57
CA LEU A 259 4.23 -20.46 21.00
C LEU A 259 4.73 -19.45 19.94
N LEU A 260 4.68 -19.85 18.67
CA LEU A 260 5.10 -19.00 17.55
C LEU A 260 4.19 -17.77 17.40
N LEU A 261 2.87 -17.96 17.53
CA LEU A 261 1.91 -16.86 17.50
C LEU A 261 2.09 -15.92 18.69
N GLY A 262 2.38 -16.46 19.88
CA GLY A 262 2.72 -15.65 21.06
C GLY A 262 3.95 -14.78 20.83
N GLY A 263 5.03 -15.36 20.31
CA GLY A 263 6.23 -14.62 19.93
C GLY A 263 6.02 -13.58 18.83
N ALA A 264 5.25 -13.95 17.80
CA ALA A 264 4.88 -13.05 16.72
C ALA A 264 3.99 -11.88 17.23
N ALA A 265 3.06 -12.14 18.14
CA ALA A 265 2.23 -11.11 18.77
C ALA A 265 3.09 -10.12 19.56
N ALA A 266 4.05 -10.61 20.36
CA ALA A 266 4.97 -9.75 21.09
C ALA A 266 5.84 -8.89 20.14
N LEU A 267 6.33 -9.49 19.03
CA LEU A 267 7.06 -8.75 18.01
C LEU A 267 6.19 -7.67 17.36
N LEU A 268 4.94 -8.00 17.01
CA LEU A 268 4.00 -7.04 16.39
C LEU A 268 3.67 -5.87 17.33
N VAL A 269 3.55 -6.13 18.65
CA VAL A 269 3.40 -5.07 19.64
C VAL A 269 4.63 -4.16 19.64
N GLY A 270 5.85 -4.73 19.65
CA GLY A 270 7.09 -3.94 19.56
C GLY A 270 7.18 -3.10 18.29
N VAL A 271 6.84 -3.67 17.14
CA VAL A 271 6.78 -2.93 15.86
C VAL A 271 5.70 -1.85 15.90
N GLY A 272 4.52 -2.16 16.48
CA GLY A 272 3.43 -1.19 16.65
C GLY A 272 3.83 0.02 17.47
N LEU A 273 4.49 -0.21 18.61
CA LEU A 273 5.04 0.87 19.44
C LEU A 273 6.11 1.69 18.70
N GLY A 274 6.98 1.02 17.92
CA GLY A 274 7.99 1.71 17.10
C GLY A 274 7.39 2.58 15.99
N LEU A 275 6.23 2.21 15.45
CA LEU A 275 5.53 2.92 14.39
C LEU A 275 4.43 3.88 14.91
N GLN A 276 4.19 3.92 16.22
CA GLN A 276 3.10 4.68 16.84
C GLN A 276 3.06 6.15 16.38
N GLN A 277 4.22 6.82 16.37
CA GLN A 277 4.30 8.22 15.94
C GLN A 277 3.92 8.41 14.46
N THR A 278 4.35 7.49 13.59
CA THR A 278 4.00 7.54 12.17
C THR A 278 2.51 7.38 11.94
N PHE A 279 1.87 6.47 12.68
CA PHE A 279 0.41 6.31 12.64
C PHE A 279 -0.31 7.53 13.19
N ASN A 280 0.18 8.11 14.30
CA ASN A 280 -0.39 9.35 14.84
C ASN A 280 -0.33 10.50 13.83
N ASP A 281 0.81 10.70 13.17
CA ASP A 281 0.96 11.71 12.11
C ASP A 281 0.00 11.47 10.94
N PHE A 282 -0.17 10.21 10.55
CA PHE A 282 -1.08 9.83 9.46
C PHE A 282 -2.55 10.12 9.81
N PHE A 283 -3.01 9.68 10.99
CA PHE A 283 -4.39 9.94 11.43
C PHE A 283 -4.63 11.42 11.64
N SER A 284 -3.67 12.15 12.20
CA SER A 284 -3.75 13.61 12.32
C SER A 284 -3.88 14.28 10.94
N GLY A 285 -3.18 13.78 9.92
CA GLY A 285 -3.35 14.26 8.55
C GLY A 285 -4.77 14.07 8.01
N LEU A 286 -5.41 12.93 8.32
CA LEU A 286 -6.81 12.70 7.99
C LEU A 286 -7.74 13.65 8.76
N VAL A 287 -7.51 13.85 10.06
CA VAL A 287 -8.29 14.80 10.88
C VAL A 287 -8.23 16.20 10.27
N LEU A 288 -7.03 16.72 9.95
CA LEU A 288 -6.88 18.03 9.30
C LEU A 288 -7.68 18.15 8.00
N LEU A 289 -7.73 17.08 7.19
CA LEU A 289 -8.47 17.08 5.93
C LEU A 289 -10.00 17.08 6.14
N PHE A 290 -10.49 16.39 7.16
CA PHE A 290 -11.93 16.30 7.44
C PHE A 290 -12.46 17.47 8.23
N GLU A 291 -11.77 17.86 9.31
CA GLU A 291 -12.21 18.95 10.20
C GLU A 291 -11.84 20.33 9.67
N ARG A 292 -10.81 20.40 8.83
CA ARG A 292 -10.28 21.67 8.29
C ARG A 292 -9.90 22.67 9.37
N SER A 293 -9.49 22.20 10.53
CA SER A 293 -8.98 23.05 11.61
C SER A 293 -7.74 23.86 11.19
N VAL A 294 -7.01 23.35 10.21
CA VAL A 294 -5.95 24.04 9.47
C VAL A 294 -6.15 23.75 7.97
N SER A 295 -6.07 24.76 7.15
CA SER A 295 -6.24 24.71 5.70
C SER A 295 -5.02 25.20 4.94
N VAL A 296 -4.89 24.81 3.66
CA VAL A 296 -3.87 25.37 2.77
C VAL A 296 -4.21 26.86 2.54
N GLY A 297 -3.22 27.72 2.75
CA GLY A 297 -3.38 29.17 2.73
C GLY A 297 -3.45 29.81 4.11
N ASP A 298 -3.73 29.04 5.17
CA ASP A 298 -3.76 29.58 6.53
C ASP A 298 -2.37 30.09 6.96
N ILE A 299 -2.37 31.18 7.70
CA ILE A 299 -1.19 31.73 8.33
C ILE A 299 -1.13 31.26 9.77
N LEU A 300 -0.14 30.42 10.05
CA LEU A 300 0.03 29.78 11.35
C LEU A 300 1.28 30.31 12.06
N SER A 301 1.19 30.34 13.38
CA SER A 301 2.38 30.43 14.23
C SER A 301 2.50 29.14 15.03
N VAL A 302 3.57 28.38 14.77
CA VAL A 302 3.88 27.11 15.43
C VAL A 302 5.26 27.22 16.07
N ASN A 303 5.33 27.03 17.38
CA ASN A 303 6.58 27.16 18.16
C ASN A 303 7.31 28.50 17.90
N GLY A 304 6.56 29.60 17.77
CA GLY A 304 7.13 30.93 17.54
C GLY A 304 7.56 31.20 16.09
N VAL A 305 7.39 30.26 15.17
CA VAL A 305 7.65 30.46 13.74
C VAL A 305 6.34 30.70 13.00
N GLN A 306 6.25 31.87 12.35
CA GLN A 306 5.10 32.24 11.53
C GLN A 306 5.34 31.88 10.08
N GLY A 307 4.27 31.39 9.41
CA GLY A 307 4.31 31.10 7.99
C GLY A 307 2.97 30.65 7.43
N THR A 308 2.91 30.54 6.10
CA THR A 308 1.71 30.13 5.36
C THR A 308 1.75 28.64 5.07
N VAL A 309 0.65 27.93 5.28
CA VAL A 309 0.49 26.51 4.94
C VAL A 309 0.43 26.37 3.42
N LYS A 310 1.48 25.78 2.83
CA LYS A 310 1.53 25.52 1.37
C LYS A 310 0.95 24.18 0.98
N LYS A 311 1.10 23.18 1.84
CA LYS A 311 0.64 21.83 1.55
C LYS A 311 0.38 21.05 2.83
N ILE A 312 -0.72 20.35 2.88
CA ILE A 312 -1.00 19.33 3.88
C ILE A 312 -0.76 17.98 3.22
N GLY A 313 0.27 17.28 3.67
CA GLY A 313 0.61 15.94 3.19
C GLY A 313 0.02 14.84 4.05
N LEU A 314 0.30 13.60 3.71
CA LEU A 314 -0.24 12.44 4.42
C LEU A 314 0.23 12.36 5.89
N ARG A 315 1.51 12.68 6.14
CA ARG A 315 2.17 12.58 7.44
C ARG A 315 2.64 13.94 7.99
N ALA A 316 2.95 14.86 7.10
CA ALA A 316 3.51 16.16 7.46
C ALA A 316 2.98 17.25 6.56
N SER A 317 2.84 18.45 7.10
CA SER A 317 2.47 19.67 6.40
C SER A 317 3.71 20.53 6.13
N ILE A 318 3.65 21.30 5.05
CA ILE A 318 4.72 22.22 4.64
C ILE A 318 4.23 23.64 4.89
N ILE A 319 4.96 24.38 5.70
CA ILE A 319 4.73 25.80 6.00
C ILE A 319 5.87 26.61 5.43
N GLU A 320 5.56 27.61 4.61
CA GLU A 320 6.51 28.58 4.08
C GLU A 320 6.58 29.80 5.01
N THR A 321 7.77 30.06 5.53
CA THR A 321 8.02 31.22 6.41
C THR A 321 8.13 32.52 5.61
N LEU A 322 8.09 33.66 6.30
CA LEU A 322 8.28 34.99 5.71
C LEU A 322 9.64 35.15 4.98
N SER A 323 10.64 34.36 5.34
CA SER A 323 11.96 34.34 4.69
C SER A 323 12.06 33.30 3.54
N ASN A 324 10.92 32.86 2.96
CA ASN A 324 10.82 31.87 1.88
C ASN A 324 11.47 30.51 2.20
N ARG A 325 11.53 30.14 3.48
CA ARG A 325 12.01 28.82 3.91
C ARG A 325 10.83 27.90 4.19
N ASN A 326 10.94 26.65 3.75
CA ASN A 326 9.93 25.63 4.02
C ASN A 326 10.25 24.88 5.31
N ILE A 327 9.28 24.85 6.21
CA ILE A 327 9.32 24.04 7.42
C ILE A 327 8.39 22.86 7.23
N ILE A 328 8.89 21.64 7.50
CA ILE A 328 8.12 20.42 7.47
C ILE A 328 7.71 20.07 8.89
N ILE A 329 6.41 20.11 9.16
CA ILE A 329 5.85 19.87 10.50
C ILE A 329 5.03 18.59 10.46
N PRO A 330 5.28 17.61 11.36
CA PRO A 330 4.42 16.45 11.52
C PRO A 330 2.97 16.86 11.79
N ASN A 331 2.01 16.21 11.14
CA ASN A 331 0.59 16.58 11.27
C ASN A 331 0.08 16.45 12.71
N SER A 332 0.62 15.49 13.48
CA SER A 332 0.28 15.32 14.89
C SER A 332 0.56 16.57 15.73
N LYS A 333 1.57 17.37 15.39
CA LYS A 333 1.85 18.62 16.07
C LYS A 333 0.82 19.71 15.76
N LEU A 334 0.24 19.71 14.57
CA LEU A 334 -0.80 20.66 14.19
C LEU A 334 -2.17 20.33 14.79
N VAL A 335 -2.39 19.07 15.19
CA VAL A 335 -3.65 18.61 15.80
C VAL A 335 -3.57 18.57 17.31
N ASN A 336 -2.44 18.14 17.88
CA ASN A 336 -2.32 17.88 19.31
C ASN A 336 -1.79 19.08 20.10
N ASP A 337 -1.00 19.94 19.47
CA ASP A 337 -0.41 21.12 20.11
C ASP A 337 -1.31 22.35 19.88
N ALA A 338 -1.19 23.36 20.74
CA ALA A 338 -1.84 24.63 20.52
C ALA A 338 -1.16 25.35 19.32
N VAL A 339 -1.92 25.60 18.29
CA VAL A 339 -1.49 26.32 17.08
C VAL A 339 -2.26 27.63 16.98
N LEU A 340 -1.55 28.75 16.84
CA LEU A 340 -2.17 30.04 16.59
C LEU A 340 -2.44 30.15 15.09
N ASN A 341 -3.72 30.21 14.69
CA ASN A 341 -4.16 30.46 13.32
C ASN A 341 -4.66 31.91 13.23
N TRP A 342 -4.05 32.67 12.32
CA TRP A 342 -4.31 34.11 12.23
C TRP A 342 -5.52 34.46 11.36
N ASN A 343 -5.94 33.58 10.46
CA ASN A 343 -6.99 33.84 9.47
C ASN A 343 -8.02 32.73 9.32
N HIS A 344 -8.20 31.91 10.38
CA HIS A 344 -9.14 30.77 10.29
C HIS A 344 -10.61 31.17 10.11
N PHE A 345 -11.06 32.20 10.83
CA PHE A 345 -12.46 32.67 10.78
C PHE A 345 -12.60 34.07 10.19
N ASP A 346 -11.60 34.92 10.38
CA ASP A 346 -11.59 36.31 9.94
C ASP A 346 -10.14 36.70 9.61
N ASP A 347 -9.96 37.46 8.55
CA ASP A 347 -8.65 37.94 8.14
C ASP A 347 -8.23 39.21 8.92
N ILE A 348 -9.13 39.80 9.73
CA ILE A 348 -8.88 41.02 10.49
C ILE A 348 -8.31 40.71 11.87
N VAL A 349 -7.06 41.08 12.09
CA VAL A 349 -6.36 40.87 13.36
C VAL A 349 -6.00 42.18 14.01
N ARG A 350 -6.06 42.21 15.35
CA ARG A 350 -5.67 43.36 16.15
C ARG A 350 -4.17 43.38 16.39
N PHE A 351 -3.55 44.50 16.06
CA PHE A 351 -2.13 44.79 16.30
C PHE A 351 -1.96 45.96 17.25
N GLU A 352 -0.75 46.15 17.78
CA GLU A 352 -0.46 47.19 18.74
C GLU A 352 0.94 47.75 18.55
N VAL A 353 1.06 49.07 18.91
CA VAL A 353 2.35 49.77 19.01
C VAL A 353 2.40 50.48 20.37
N HIS A 354 3.48 50.26 21.09
CA HIS A 354 3.75 50.88 22.38
C HIS A 354 4.62 52.13 22.21
N VAL A 355 4.30 53.20 22.92
CA VAL A 355 5.10 54.42 22.95
C VAL A 355 5.04 55.10 24.32
N GLY A 356 6.15 55.58 24.82
CA GLY A 356 6.25 56.38 26.04
C GLY A 356 6.50 57.85 25.71
N VAL A 357 5.80 58.76 26.39
CA VAL A 357 6.01 60.21 26.28
C VAL A 357 6.47 60.82 27.62
N ALA A 358 7.11 61.96 27.58
CA ALA A 358 7.62 62.63 28.80
C ALA A 358 6.49 63.04 29.74
N TYR A 359 6.77 63.03 31.03
CA TYR A 359 5.88 63.63 32.02
C TYR A 359 5.64 65.09 31.72
N GLY A 360 4.42 65.60 31.92
CA GLY A 360 3.98 66.95 31.51
C GLY A 360 3.43 67.05 30.09
N SER A 361 3.49 66.02 29.28
CA SER A 361 2.87 65.98 27.99
C SER A 361 1.31 65.99 28.13
N ASP A 362 0.64 66.74 27.24
CA ASP A 362 -0.83 66.71 27.13
C ASP A 362 -1.29 65.31 26.64
N THR A 363 -1.86 64.53 27.55
CA THR A 363 -2.29 63.16 27.30
C THR A 363 -3.43 63.05 26.27
N GLN A 364 -4.31 64.10 26.16
CA GLN A 364 -5.35 64.13 25.17
C GLN A 364 -4.81 64.44 23.79
N LEU A 365 -3.81 65.34 23.67
CA LEU A 365 -3.11 65.59 22.44
C LEU A 365 -2.35 64.31 21.99
N VAL A 366 -1.62 63.63 22.88
CA VAL A 366 -0.95 62.37 22.57
C VAL A 366 -1.93 61.34 22.01
N LYS A 367 -3.09 61.17 22.68
CA LYS A 367 -4.13 60.26 22.20
C LYS A 367 -4.63 60.62 20.79
N LYS A 368 -4.83 61.91 20.50
CA LYS A 368 -5.28 62.38 19.20
C LYS A 368 -4.22 62.10 18.12
N LEU A 369 -2.94 62.39 18.39
CA LEU A 369 -1.84 62.18 17.44
C LEU A 369 -1.63 60.69 17.14
N LEU A 370 -1.73 59.81 18.16
CA LEU A 370 -1.66 58.37 17.95
C LEU A 370 -2.76 57.83 17.06
N LEU A 371 -3.99 58.31 17.21
CA LEU A 371 -5.13 57.96 16.34
C LEU A 371 -4.88 58.45 14.91
N GLN A 372 -4.39 59.70 14.76
CA GLN A 372 -4.08 60.30 13.46
C GLN A 372 -2.97 59.52 12.72
N ALA A 373 -1.93 59.06 13.44
CA ALA A 373 -0.85 58.26 12.88
C ALA A 373 -1.33 56.95 12.25
N VAL A 374 -2.31 56.35 12.86
CA VAL A 374 -2.93 55.09 12.40
C VAL A 374 -3.94 55.34 11.28
N GLU A 375 -4.73 56.40 11.34
CA GLU A 375 -5.68 56.78 10.28
C GLU A 375 -5.04 57.13 8.96
N GLN A 376 -3.76 57.52 8.95
CA GLN A 376 -2.98 57.80 7.74
C GLN A 376 -2.53 56.56 6.97
N GLN A 377 -2.60 55.37 7.60
CA GLN A 377 -2.16 54.12 6.99
C GLN A 377 -3.28 53.46 6.17
N LEU A 378 -2.98 53.11 4.92
CA LEU A 378 -3.96 52.48 4.01
C LEU A 378 -4.33 51.04 4.36
N ASP A 379 -3.39 50.31 4.95
CA ASP A 379 -3.54 48.89 5.29
C ASP A 379 -4.21 48.69 6.67
N ILE A 380 -4.72 49.74 7.28
CA ILE A 380 -5.46 49.71 8.54
C ILE A 380 -6.96 49.82 8.25
N VAL A 381 -7.72 48.82 8.70
CA VAL A 381 -9.17 48.78 8.47
C VAL A 381 -9.88 49.81 9.34
N LYS A 382 -10.95 50.41 8.78
CA LYS A 382 -11.75 51.42 9.48
C LYS A 382 -12.63 50.86 10.60
N TYR A 383 -12.96 49.61 10.51
CA TYR A 383 -13.76 48.87 11.48
C TYR A 383 -13.17 47.48 11.71
N PRO A 384 -12.98 47.11 12.99
CA PRO A 384 -13.20 47.87 14.23
C PRO A 384 -12.33 49.14 14.32
N LYS A 385 -12.83 50.17 14.99
CA LYS A 385 -12.11 51.45 15.10
C LYS A 385 -10.83 51.30 15.92
N PRO A 386 -9.71 51.94 15.52
CA PRO A 386 -8.50 52.07 16.34
C PRO A 386 -8.83 52.78 17.67
N PHE A 387 -8.12 52.42 18.71
CA PHE A 387 -8.24 53.04 20.02
C PHE A 387 -6.92 53.08 20.77
N VAL A 388 -6.74 54.10 21.62
CA VAL A 388 -5.56 54.29 22.43
C VAL A 388 -5.89 54.01 23.89
N ARG A 389 -4.97 53.32 24.55
CA ARG A 389 -4.96 53.14 25.99
C ARG A 389 -3.77 53.87 26.60
N PHE A 390 -4.03 54.62 27.69
CA PHE A 390 -2.99 55.05 28.61
C PHE A 390 -2.79 53.90 29.59
N ASN A 391 -1.65 53.22 29.53
CA ASN A 391 -1.45 51.98 30.24
C ASN A 391 -0.92 52.21 31.63
N ASP A 392 0.08 53.09 31.78
CA ASP A 392 0.76 53.22 33.05
C ASP A 392 1.56 54.54 33.16
N PHE A 393 1.80 54.97 34.39
CA PHE A 393 2.76 56.00 34.76
C PHE A 393 4.08 55.30 35.10
N ALA A 394 4.95 55.11 34.10
CA ALA A 394 6.20 54.41 34.26
C ALA A 394 7.29 55.32 34.87
N ASP A 395 8.45 54.70 35.23
CA ASP A 395 9.54 55.40 35.95
C ASP A 395 10.01 56.72 35.28
N SER A 396 9.97 56.78 33.95
CA SER A 396 10.46 57.94 33.21
C SER A 396 9.53 58.39 32.06
N SER A 397 8.35 57.77 31.92
CA SER A 397 7.44 58.05 30.81
C SER A 397 5.97 57.77 31.18
N LEU A 398 5.05 58.41 30.42
CA LEU A 398 3.66 58.06 30.36
C LEU A 398 3.47 57.07 29.24
N ASN A 399 3.08 55.81 29.53
CA ASN A 399 3.04 54.75 28.55
C ASN A 399 1.66 54.65 27.90
N PHE A 400 1.66 54.69 26.57
CA PHE A 400 0.47 54.53 25.73
C PHE A 400 0.63 53.34 24.82
N THR A 401 -0.50 52.71 24.49
CA THR A 401 -0.58 51.69 23.43
C THR A 401 -1.68 52.08 22.47
N ILE A 402 -1.32 52.18 21.18
CA ILE A 402 -2.31 52.30 20.10
C ILE A 402 -2.63 50.90 19.57
N TYR A 403 -3.91 50.57 19.58
CA TYR A 403 -4.45 49.36 19.02
C TYR A 403 -5.15 49.65 17.71
N TYR A 404 -4.85 48.88 16.68
CA TYR A 404 -5.48 48.98 15.38
C TYR A 404 -5.69 47.60 14.77
N PHE A 405 -6.47 47.54 13.70
CA PHE A 405 -6.86 46.29 13.06
C PHE A 405 -6.40 46.32 11.60
N SER A 406 -5.91 45.19 11.10
CA SER A 406 -5.44 45.05 9.74
C SER A 406 -5.71 43.64 9.23
N ASP A 407 -5.95 43.50 7.94
CA ASP A 407 -5.99 42.26 7.17
C ASP A 407 -4.60 41.90 6.59
N LEU A 408 -3.62 42.79 6.73
CA LEU A 408 -2.24 42.55 6.32
C LEU A 408 -1.54 41.66 7.37
N LEU A 409 -1.78 40.33 7.29
CA LEU A 409 -1.23 39.37 8.25
C LEU A 409 0.24 39.00 7.95
N ILE A 410 0.62 39.06 6.67
CA ILE A 410 1.98 38.84 6.21
C ILE A 410 2.69 40.19 6.15
N ASN A 411 3.91 40.30 6.71
CA ASN A 411 4.68 41.56 6.77
C ASN A 411 4.05 42.65 7.65
N VAL A 412 3.25 42.30 8.63
CA VAL A 412 2.68 43.25 9.61
C VAL A 412 3.74 44.08 10.32
N GLU A 413 4.96 43.55 10.44
CA GLU A 413 6.10 44.27 11.01
C GLU A 413 6.45 45.56 10.23
N ASN A 414 6.28 45.53 8.89
CA ASN A 414 6.45 46.71 8.05
C ASN A 414 5.36 47.76 8.36
N LEU A 415 4.12 47.35 8.47
CA LEU A 415 3.01 48.24 8.86
C LEU A 415 3.24 48.84 10.26
N GLN A 416 3.69 48.02 11.22
CA GLN A 416 4.07 48.54 12.55
C GLN A 416 5.22 49.57 12.49
N SER A 417 6.18 49.37 11.57
CA SER A 417 7.26 50.31 11.35
C SER A 417 6.75 51.63 10.78
N GLU A 418 5.89 51.60 9.77
CA GLU A 418 5.27 52.81 9.19
C GLU A 418 4.44 53.57 10.25
N VAL A 419 3.68 52.88 11.09
CA VAL A 419 2.97 53.50 12.21
C VAL A 419 3.94 54.17 13.17
N ARG A 420 5.09 53.56 13.50
CA ARG A 420 6.09 54.20 14.38
C ARG A 420 6.71 55.44 13.74
N PHE A 421 7.00 55.44 12.43
CA PHE A 421 7.50 56.60 11.72
C PHE A 421 6.46 57.72 11.70
N ALA A 422 5.20 57.44 11.48
CA ALA A 422 4.11 58.41 11.53
C ALA A 422 3.97 59.03 12.93
N ILE A 423 4.07 58.21 13.99
CA ILE A 423 4.05 58.67 15.39
C ILE A 423 5.22 59.61 15.67
N ASP A 424 6.43 59.26 15.28
CA ASP A 424 7.63 60.08 15.49
C ASP A 424 7.49 61.43 14.77
N ALA A 425 7.04 61.45 13.52
CA ALA A 425 6.83 62.68 12.75
C ALA A 425 5.80 63.61 13.42
N LEU A 426 4.63 63.08 13.80
CA LEU A 426 3.57 63.85 14.46
C LEU A 426 4.03 64.36 15.84
N PHE A 427 4.75 63.58 16.61
CA PHE A 427 5.24 63.98 17.91
C PHE A 427 6.25 65.10 17.80
N ARG A 428 7.16 65.07 16.83
CA ARG A 428 8.12 66.16 16.55
C ARG A 428 7.41 67.43 16.13
N GLU A 429 6.43 67.35 15.24
CA GLU A 429 5.66 68.50 14.77
C GLU A 429 4.92 69.20 15.92
N HIS A 430 4.37 68.44 16.88
CA HIS A 430 3.59 68.95 17.99
C HIS A 430 4.38 69.13 19.29
N GLY A 431 5.67 68.96 19.29
CA GLY A 431 6.53 69.17 20.45
C GLY A 431 6.35 68.13 21.55
N ILE A 432 5.85 66.95 21.23
CA ILE A 432 5.77 65.81 22.19
C ILE A 432 7.15 65.16 22.24
N SER A 433 7.71 65.05 23.46
CA SER A 433 9.02 64.44 23.65
C SER A 433 8.91 62.99 24.07
N ILE A 434 9.69 62.11 23.45
CA ILE A 434 9.97 60.74 23.93
C ILE A 434 11.14 60.85 24.90
N PRO A 435 10.94 60.56 26.20
CA PRO A 435 11.95 60.84 27.20
C PRO A 435 13.10 59.83 27.20
N PHE A 436 14.27 60.31 27.50
CA PHE A 436 15.37 59.45 27.97
C PHE A 436 15.09 59.00 29.39
N PRO A 437 15.77 57.93 29.90
CA PRO A 437 15.68 57.56 31.33
C PRO A 437 16.02 58.75 32.21
N GLN A 438 15.11 59.11 33.12
CA GLN A 438 15.25 60.22 34.07
C GLN A 438 15.81 59.70 35.37
N ARG A 439 16.75 60.45 36.02
CA ARG A 439 17.28 60.16 37.31
C ARG A 439 17.43 61.46 38.10
N ASP A 440 16.85 61.49 39.29
CA ASP A 440 17.11 62.56 40.27
C ASP A 440 18.46 62.33 40.94
N VAL A 441 19.38 63.27 40.76
CA VAL A 441 20.73 63.22 41.33
C VAL A 441 20.83 64.24 42.46
N TRP A 442 20.94 63.79 43.67
CA TRP A 442 21.17 64.61 44.85
C TRP A 442 22.68 64.72 45.07
N MET A 443 23.29 65.84 44.73
CA MET A 443 24.67 66.12 45.09
C MET A 443 24.76 66.54 46.53
N ARG A 444 25.32 65.67 47.42
CA ARG A 444 25.68 66.05 48.80
C ARG A 444 26.98 66.86 48.65
N GLY A 445 26.89 68.19 48.97
CA GLY A 445 28.05 69.05 49.07
C GLY A 445 28.98 68.52 50.17
N GLY A 446 30.23 68.21 49.78
CA GLY A 446 31.28 67.95 50.76
C GLY A 446 31.57 69.23 51.54
N SER A 447 31.54 69.13 52.83
CA SER A 447 32.03 70.13 53.77
C SER A 447 33.51 70.24 53.67
#